data_4928992518dfd8f9c3db57e47c5afef5
#
_entry.id   4928992518dfd8f9c3db57e47c5afef5
#
_cell.length_a   1.000
_cell.length_b   1.000
_cell.length_c   1.000
_cell.angle_alpha   90.00
_cell.angle_beta   90.00
_cell.angle_gamma   90.00
#
_symmetry.space_group_name_H-M   'P 1'
#
loop_
_entity.id
_entity.type
_entity.pdbx_description
1 polymer ?
#
loop_
_entity_poly.entity_id
_entity_poly.type
_entity_poly.pdbx_seq_one_letter_code
_entity_poly.pdbx_strand_id
1 'polypeptide(L)'
;LAEIETMKLAEKMMKIRELAGVVTKDKKGFNYKYSDVTKVLANVTGGMQKYHVKLTPHVVPGTSCVQLVTTTNTKFDKTGKPYDQTATEMLYTADMIWTWQNIDDPADIEEVPWFITGAQADPSQAFGSALTYCTRQFLKGYFQIAEVEDDPDTYRSRQKEAQARADKEVAAEIIHKFDTILRGYLSDHPDKNEDAKKFTSRFAKNGNYLNIT
;
A
#
# COMPACT_ATOMS: atom_id res chain seq x y z
N LEU A 1 6.19 19.67 -13.74
CA LEU A 1 6.56 18.54 -14.65
C LEU A 1 8.02 18.14 -14.43
N ALA A 2 8.99 19.05 -14.50
CA ALA A 2 10.42 18.75 -14.30
C ALA A 2 10.73 18.03 -12.97
N GLU A 3 9.98 18.29 -11.91
CA GLU A 3 10.15 17.63 -10.62
C GLU A 3 9.75 16.16 -10.68
N ILE A 4 8.68 15.81 -11.39
CA ILE A 4 8.21 14.42 -11.53
C ILE A 4 9.20 13.58 -12.36
N GLU A 5 9.77 14.16 -13.40
CA GLU A 5 10.71 13.50 -14.31
C GLU A 5 12.01 13.07 -13.61
N THR A 6 12.41 13.79 -12.55
CA THR A 6 13.61 13.48 -11.76
C THR A 6 13.37 12.56 -10.56
N MET A 7 12.10 12.29 -10.21
CA MET A 7 11.76 11.42 -9.07
C MET A 7 12.13 9.96 -9.35
N LYS A 8 12.65 9.28 -8.34
CA LYS A 8 12.86 7.82 -8.38
C LYS A 8 11.53 7.07 -8.26
N LEU A 9 11.50 5.82 -8.76
CA LEU A 9 10.30 4.97 -8.73
C LEU A 9 9.71 4.89 -7.32
N ALA A 10 10.52 4.66 -6.30
CA ALA A 10 10.06 4.57 -4.92
C ALA A 10 9.32 5.85 -4.44
N GLU A 11 9.81 7.03 -4.80
CA GLU A 11 9.16 8.31 -4.46
C GLU A 11 7.83 8.46 -5.19
N LYS A 12 7.79 8.10 -6.48
CA LYS A 12 6.56 8.08 -7.30
C LYS A 12 5.52 7.12 -6.71
N MET A 13 5.95 5.94 -6.25
CA MET A 13 5.08 4.95 -5.63
C MET A 13 4.45 5.45 -4.33
N MET A 14 5.20 6.18 -3.50
CA MET A 14 4.66 6.84 -2.30
C MET A 14 3.58 7.88 -2.66
N LYS A 15 3.80 8.67 -3.71
CA LYS A 15 2.80 9.63 -4.21
C LYS A 15 1.55 8.96 -4.78
N ILE A 16 1.69 7.83 -5.47
CA ILE A 16 0.56 7.03 -5.95
C ILE A 16 -0.24 6.48 -4.77
N ARG A 17 0.43 5.99 -3.73
CA ARG A 17 -0.21 5.51 -2.50
C ARG A 17 -1.06 6.59 -1.83
N GLU A 18 -0.56 7.83 -1.74
CA GLU A 18 -1.31 8.96 -1.19
C GLU A 18 -2.62 9.21 -1.96
N LEU A 19 -2.59 9.07 -3.31
CA LEU A 19 -3.76 9.24 -4.17
C LEU A 19 -4.71 8.04 -4.15
N ALA A 20 -4.20 6.82 -3.96
CA ALA A 20 -5.00 5.60 -3.95
C ALA A 20 -6.08 5.61 -2.84
N GLY A 21 -5.75 6.19 -1.70
CA GLY A 21 -6.70 6.45 -0.61
C GLY A 21 -7.28 5.18 0.02
N VAL A 22 -8.56 5.26 0.42
CA VAL A 22 -9.31 4.20 1.10
C VAL A 22 -10.44 3.73 0.20
N VAL A 23 -10.66 2.43 0.13
CA VAL A 23 -11.73 1.83 -0.69
C VAL A 23 -12.80 1.21 0.21
N THR A 24 -14.07 1.54 -0.05
CA THR A 24 -15.20 0.94 0.66
C THR A 24 -15.55 -0.43 0.10
N LYS A 25 -15.94 -1.36 0.96
CA LYS A 25 -16.51 -2.67 0.57
C LYS A 25 -17.99 -2.51 0.24
N ASP A 26 -18.31 -2.23 -1.01
CA ASP A 26 -19.68 -1.98 -1.46
C ASP A 26 -20.28 -3.12 -2.29
N LYS A 27 -19.50 -4.11 -2.67
CA LYS A 27 -19.97 -5.33 -3.36
C LYS A 27 -20.22 -6.46 -2.38
N LYS A 28 -21.39 -7.12 -2.52
CA LYS A 28 -21.74 -8.31 -1.75
C LYS A 28 -21.35 -9.55 -2.53
N GLY A 29 -20.50 -10.40 -1.95
CA GLY A 29 -20.31 -11.78 -2.35
C GLY A 29 -21.22 -12.72 -1.54
N PHE A 30 -21.12 -14.02 -1.77
CA PHE A 30 -21.82 -15.01 -0.97
C PHE A 30 -21.24 -15.03 0.45
N ASN A 31 -22.01 -14.50 1.42
CA ASN A 31 -21.64 -14.35 2.83
C ASN A 31 -20.48 -13.39 3.17
N TYR A 32 -20.04 -12.52 2.22
CA TYR A 32 -19.01 -11.50 2.50
C TYR A 32 -19.17 -10.29 1.58
N LYS A 33 -18.61 -9.15 2.01
CA LYS A 33 -18.47 -7.93 1.22
C LYS A 33 -17.04 -7.82 0.70
N TYR A 34 -16.84 -7.31 -0.50
CA TYR A 34 -15.53 -7.06 -1.08
C TYR A 34 -15.50 -5.76 -1.88
N SER A 35 -14.33 -5.18 -2.01
CA SER A 35 -14.14 -4.01 -2.86
C SER A 35 -14.12 -4.40 -4.34
N ASP A 36 -14.68 -3.53 -5.18
CA ASP A 36 -14.61 -3.69 -6.61
C ASP A 36 -13.17 -3.46 -7.10
N VAL A 37 -12.62 -4.41 -7.85
CA VAL A 37 -11.29 -4.26 -8.48
C VAL A 37 -11.22 -3.00 -9.36
N THR A 38 -12.30 -2.62 -10.00
CA THR A 38 -12.39 -1.41 -10.84
C THR A 38 -12.12 -0.15 -10.04
N LYS A 39 -12.64 -0.06 -8.80
CA LYS A 39 -12.36 1.10 -7.92
C LYS A 39 -10.90 1.14 -7.49
N VAL A 40 -10.32 0.00 -7.11
CA VAL A 40 -8.89 -0.08 -6.77
C VAL A 40 -8.04 0.35 -7.96
N LEU A 41 -8.34 -0.19 -9.14
CA LEU A 41 -7.64 0.18 -10.37
C LEU A 41 -7.78 1.67 -10.69
N ALA A 42 -9.00 2.22 -10.61
CA ALA A 42 -9.23 3.65 -10.89
C ALA A 42 -8.44 4.56 -9.94
N ASN A 43 -8.39 4.23 -8.64
CA ASN A 43 -7.63 5.00 -7.67
C ASN A 43 -6.13 4.97 -7.95
N VAL A 44 -5.59 3.83 -8.36
CA VAL A 44 -4.15 3.66 -8.63
C VAL A 44 -3.77 4.21 -10.02
N THR A 45 -4.61 3.95 -11.05
CA THR A 45 -4.31 4.33 -12.44
C THR A 45 -4.13 5.84 -12.63
N GLY A 46 -4.95 6.65 -11.96
CA GLY A 46 -4.80 8.11 -11.98
C GLY A 46 -3.45 8.57 -11.43
N GLY A 47 -2.97 7.91 -10.37
CA GLY A 47 -1.64 8.15 -9.83
C GLY A 47 -0.52 7.70 -10.77
N MET A 48 -0.64 6.50 -11.35
CA MET A 48 0.33 5.98 -12.33
C MET A 48 0.47 6.92 -13.53
N GLN A 49 -0.64 7.40 -14.06
CA GLN A 49 -0.66 8.38 -15.15
C GLN A 49 0.06 9.68 -14.78
N LYS A 50 -0.29 10.22 -13.60
CA LYS A 50 0.27 11.48 -13.11
C LYS A 50 1.77 11.42 -12.86
N TYR A 51 2.26 10.30 -12.33
CA TYR A 51 3.66 10.13 -11.93
C TYR A 51 4.49 9.30 -12.92
N HIS A 52 3.97 9.06 -14.13
CA HIS A 52 4.68 8.35 -15.19
C HIS A 52 5.20 6.97 -14.75
N VAL A 53 4.32 6.15 -14.19
CA VAL A 53 4.64 4.79 -13.76
C VAL A 53 3.84 3.79 -14.55
N LYS A 54 4.48 2.70 -14.96
CA LYS A 54 3.87 1.56 -15.65
C LYS A 54 3.90 0.33 -14.77
N LEU A 55 2.83 -0.47 -14.79
CA LEU A 55 2.76 -1.79 -14.19
C LEU A 55 2.53 -2.84 -15.26
N THR A 56 3.35 -3.87 -15.28
CA THR A 56 3.23 -4.99 -16.23
C THR A 56 3.19 -6.32 -15.48
N PRO A 57 2.10 -7.10 -15.59
CA PRO A 57 2.04 -8.47 -15.07
C PRO A 57 2.69 -9.45 -16.04
N HIS A 58 3.47 -10.39 -15.51
CA HIS A 58 4.08 -11.49 -16.26
C HIS A 58 3.78 -12.81 -15.57
N VAL A 59 3.22 -13.77 -16.30
CA VAL A 59 3.17 -15.17 -15.83
C VAL A 59 4.55 -15.80 -16.08
N VAL A 60 5.11 -16.41 -15.05
CA VAL A 60 6.42 -17.07 -15.15
C VAL A 60 6.27 -18.32 -16.05
N PRO A 61 7.03 -18.43 -17.14
CA PRO A 61 6.93 -19.58 -18.05
C PRO A 61 7.14 -20.91 -17.33
N GLY A 62 6.31 -21.90 -17.66
CA GLY A 62 6.41 -23.26 -17.11
C GLY A 62 5.79 -23.45 -15.71
N THR A 63 5.25 -22.40 -15.08
CA THR A 63 4.62 -22.50 -13.75
C THR A 63 3.10 -22.67 -13.80
N SER A 64 2.48 -22.42 -14.95
CA SER A 64 1.03 -22.57 -15.11
C SER A 64 0.58 -24.01 -14.94
N CYS A 65 -0.39 -24.22 -14.09
CA CYS A 65 -0.99 -25.52 -13.83
C CYS A 65 -2.51 -25.41 -13.81
N VAL A 66 -3.19 -26.39 -14.41
CA VAL A 66 -4.64 -26.54 -14.33
C VAL A 66 -4.95 -27.91 -13.73
N GLN A 67 -5.73 -27.92 -12.67
CA GLN A 67 -6.10 -29.13 -11.95
C GLN A 67 -7.63 -29.22 -11.81
N LEU A 68 -8.16 -30.44 -11.88
CA LEU A 68 -9.54 -30.68 -11.53
C LEU A 68 -9.66 -30.87 -10.02
N VAL A 69 -10.46 -30.03 -9.38
CA VAL A 69 -10.70 -30.05 -7.94
C VAL A 69 -12.16 -30.33 -7.69
N THR A 70 -12.42 -31.37 -6.90
CA THR A 70 -13.78 -31.76 -6.50
C THR A 70 -13.97 -31.43 -5.01
N THR A 71 -14.96 -30.60 -4.72
CA THR A 71 -15.34 -30.22 -3.35
C THR A 71 -16.74 -30.74 -3.05
N THR A 72 -16.90 -31.35 -1.88
CA THR A 72 -18.21 -31.81 -1.39
C THR A 72 -18.60 -30.96 -0.17
N ASN A 73 -19.72 -30.28 -0.25
CA ASN A 73 -20.26 -29.47 0.83
C ASN A 73 -21.62 -30.02 1.27
N THR A 74 -21.80 -30.23 2.55
CA THR A 74 -23.11 -30.57 3.11
C THR A 74 -24.01 -29.36 3.13
N LYS A 75 -25.14 -29.43 2.43
CA LYS A 75 -26.21 -28.41 2.43
C LYS A 75 -27.47 -28.94 3.12
N PHE A 76 -28.35 -28.05 3.48
CA PHE A 76 -29.64 -28.41 4.05
C PHE A 76 -30.76 -28.05 3.06
N ASP A 77 -31.70 -28.94 2.87
CA ASP A 77 -32.89 -28.71 2.07
C ASP A 77 -33.89 -27.81 2.81
N LYS A 78 -35.02 -27.49 2.16
CA LYS A 78 -36.07 -26.64 2.75
C LYS A 78 -36.73 -27.25 4.00
N THR A 79 -36.54 -28.53 4.25
CA THR A 79 -37.06 -29.25 5.43
C THR A 79 -36.03 -29.40 6.54
N GLY A 80 -34.79 -28.87 6.33
CA GLY A 80 -33.69 -28.98 7.27
C GLY A 80 -32.93 -30.31 7.18
N LYS A 81 -33.17 -31.13 6.16
CA LYS A 81 -32.45 -32.39 5.98
C LYS A 81 -31.12 -32.16 5.27
N PRO A 82 -29.99 -32.68 5.80
CA PRO A 82 -28.70 -32.51 5.15
C PRO A 82 -28.60 -33.37 3.88
N TYR A 83 -27.95 -32.80 2.87
CA TYR A 83 -27.54 -33.52 1.66
C TYR A 83 -26.17 -33.04 1.18
N ASP A 84 -25.40 -33.89 0.56
CA ASP A 84 -24.08 -33.54 0.04
C ASP A 84 -24.21 -33.04 -1.39
N GLN A 85 -23.68 -31.86 -1.63
CA GLN A 85 -23.52 -31.25 -2.95
C GLN A 85 -22.07 -31.29 -3.36
N THR A 86 -21.77 -32.04 -4.42
CA THR A 86 -20.46 -32.12 -5.03
C THR A 86 -20.36 -31.11 -6.18
N ALA A 87 -19.33 -30.27 -6.17
CA ALA A 87 -18.98 -29.39 -7.27
C ALA A 87 -17.58 -29.73 -7.76
N THR A 88 -17.41 -29.80 -9.08
CA THR A 88 -16.12 -30.01 -9.72
C THR A 88 -15.74 -28.75 -10.47
N GLU A 89 -14.56 -28.22 -10.18
CA GLU A 89 -14.05 -26.97 -10.75
C GLU A 89 -12.63 -27.16 -11.28
N MET A 90 -12.26 -26.37 -12.27
CA MET A 90 -10.89 -26.24 -12.74
C MET A 90 -10.17 -25.21 -11.89
N LEU A 91 -9.13 -25.64 -11.18
CA LEU A 91 -8.23 -24.78 -10.43
C LEU A 91 -7.06 -24.41 -11.33
N TYR A 92 -6.93 -23.10 -11.62
CA TYR A 92 -5.75 -22.54 -12.28
C TYR A 92 -4.79 -21.96 -11.23
N THR A 93 -3.50 -22.26 -11.39
CA THR A 93 -2.43 -21.67 -10.57
C THR A 93 -1.24 -21.30 -11.45
N ALA A 94 -0.53 -20.25 -11.08
CA ALA A 94 0.74 -19.87 -11.72
C ALA A 94 1.54 -18.92 -10.82
N ASP A 95 2.86 -18.88 -10.99
CA ASP A 95 3.69 -17.82 -10.48
C ASP A 95 3.62 -16.60 -11.41
N MET A 96 3.65 -15.42 -10.81
CA MET A 96 3.65 -14.14 -11.52
C MET A 96 4.77 -13.23 -11.02
N ILE A 97 5.19 -12.35 -11.90
CA ILE A 97 6.03 -11.20 -11.55
C ILE A 97 5.28 -9.94 -11.98
N TRP A 98 5.10 -9.02 -11.04
CA TRP A 98 4.60 -7.68 -11.30
C TRP A 98 5.78 -6.73 -11.43
N THR A 99 5.98 -6.15 -12.62
CA THR A 99 7.07 -5.20 -12.87
C THR A 99 6.54 -3.78 -12.87
N TRP A 100 6.94 -3.01 -11.87
CA TRP A 100 6.79 -1.56 -11.83
C TRP A 100 7.95 -0.92 -12.59
N GLN A 101 7.68 0.07 -13.41
CA GLN A 101 8.69 0.78 -14.19
C GLN A 101 8.45 2.28 -14.17
N ASN A 102 9.50 3.02 -13.86
CA ASN A 102 9.56 4.46 -14.04
C ASN A 102 9.68 4.77 -15.56
N ILE A 103 8.69 5.46 -16.13
CA ILE A 103 8.68 5.77 -17.58
C ILE A 103 9.77 6.79 -17.92
N ASP A 104 10.10 7.69 -16.99
CA ASP A 104 11.12 8.73 -17.21
C ASP A 104 12.56 8.20 -17.06
N ASP A 105 12.73 7.09 -16.33
CA ASP A 105 13.99 6.34 -16.19
C ASP A 105 13.70 4.84 -16.34
N PRO A 106 13.68 4.29 -17.57
CA PRO A 106 13.29 2.90 -17.82
C PRO A 106 14.16 1.83 -17.14
N ALA A 107 15.34 2.19 -16.63
CA ALA A 107 16.19 1.30 -15.85
C ALA A 107 15.78 1.23 -14.36
N ASP A 108 15.00 2.18 -13.90
CA ASP A 108 14.46 2.25 -12.54
C ASP A 108 13.19 1.40 -12.46
N ILE A 109 13.38 0.12 -12.13
CA ILE A 109 12.33 -0.91 -12.09
C ILE A 109 12.28 -1.57 -10.71
N GLU A 110 11.12 -2.11 -10.37
CA GLU A 110 10.91 -2.99 -9.22
C GLU A 110 10.10 -4.22 -9.65
N GLU A 111 10.61 -5.40 -9.38
CA GLU A 111 9.94 -6.67 -9.64
C GLU A 111 9.41 -7.27 -8.33
N VAL A 112 8.11 -7.59 -8.32
CA VAL A 112 7.45 -8.17 -7.16
C VAL A 112 6.93 -9.54 -7.52
N PRO A 113 7.55 -10.63 -7.01
CA PRO A 113 7.04 -11.99 -7.17
C PRO A 113 5.67 -12.14 -6.52
N TRP A 114 4.78 -12.88 -7.18
CA TRP A 114 3.44 -13.14 -6.71
C TRP A 114 2.96 -14.52 -7.14
N PHE A 115 1.86 -14.98 -6.57
CA PHE A 115 1.21 -16.23 -6.95
C PHE A 115 -0.25 -15.96 -7.28
N ILE A 116 -0.75 -16.57 -8.37
CA ILE A 116 -2.16 -16.47 -8.73
C ILE A 116 -2.88 -17.81 -8.66
N THR A 117 -4.11 -17.76 -8.22
CA THR A 117 -4.99 -18.92 -8.15
C THR A 117 -6.44 -18.50 -8.36
N GLY A 118 -7.19 -19.35 -9.05
CA GLY A 118 -8.63 -19.17 -9.23
C GLY A 118 -9.29 -20.47 -9.68
N ALA A 119 -10.47 -20.72 -9.18
CA ALA A 119 -11.25 -21.91 -9.51
C ALA A 119 -12.58 -21.53 -10.14
N GLN A 120 -12.95 -22.17 -11.23
CA GLN A 120 -14.23 -22.06 -11.93
C GLN A 120 -14.57 -23.38 -12.65
N ALA A 121 -15.84 -23.56 -12.97
CA ALA A 121 -16.26 -24.73 -13.75
C ALA A 121 -15.67 -24.73 -15.17
N ASP A 122 -15.46 -23.56 -15.76
CA ASP A 122 -14.84 -23.36 -17.08
C ASP A 122 -13.36 -22.96 -16.91
N PRO A 123 -12.41 -23.66 -17.60
CA PRO A 123 -10.97 -23.38 -17.48
C PRO A 123 -10.59 -21.95 -17.87
N SER A 124 -11.24 -21.39 -18.90
CA SER A 124 -10.95 -20.00 -19.34
C SER A 124 -11.40 -18.98 -18.30
N GLN A 125 -12.51 -19.23 -17.63
CA GLN A 125 -13.01 -18.43 -16.53
C GLN A 125 -12.15 -18.58 -15.27
N ALA A 126 -11.55 -19.76 -15.03
CA ALA A 126 -10.62 -19.97 -13.92
C ALA A 126 -9.41 -19.04 -14.02
N PHE A 127 -8.79 -18.92 -15.19
CA PHE A 127 -7.70 -17.98 -15.44
C PHE A 127 -8.15 -16.52 -15.24
N GLY A 128 -9.25 -16.10 -15.87
CA GLY A 128 -9.79 -14.75 -15.73
C GLY A 128 -10.13 -14.36 -14.28
N SER A 129 -10.70 -15.31 -13.54
CA SER A 129 -10.99 -15.16 -12.11
C SER A 129 -9.71 -15.03 -11.29
N ALA A 130 -8.71 -15.89 -11.53
CA ALA A 130 -7.40 -15.83 -10.90
C ALA A 130 -6.74 -14.46 -11.11
N LEU A 131 -6.67 -13.99 -12.35
CA LEU A 131 -6.04 -12.71 -12.68
C LEU A 131 -6.77 -11.54 -12.01
N THR A 132 -8.09 -11.48 -12.10
CA THR A 132 -8.89 -10.39 -11.53
C THR A 132 -8.78 -10.34 -10.01
N TYR A 133 -8.89 -11.48 -9.34
CA TYR A 133 -8.78 -11.56 -7.89
C TYR A 133 -7.36 -11.17 -7.43
N CYS A 134 -6.34 -11.74 -8.06
CA CYS A 134 -4.95 -11.49 -7.67
C CYS A 134 -4.49 -10.07 -7.99
N THR A 135 -4.93 -9.44 -9.09
CA THR A 135 -4.68 -8.02 -9.36
C THR A 135 -5.18 -7.15 -8.22
N ARG A 136 -6.42 -7.40 -7.78
CA ARG A 136 -7.00 -6.67 -6.64
C ARG A 136 -6.19 -6.86 -5.36
N GLN A 137 -5.85 -8.09 -5.03
CA GLN A 137 -5.09 -8.41 -3.81
C GLN A 137 -3.67 -7.84 -3.87
N PHE A 138 -3.01 -7.97 -5.03
CA PHE A 138 -1.69 -7.38 -5.25
C PHE A 138 -1.70 -5.87 -5.02
N LEU A 139 -2.56 -5.12 -5.70
CA LEU A 139 -2.61 -3.65 -5.59
C LEU A 139 -2.98 -3.19 -4.18
N LYS A 140 -3.92 -3.87 -3.52
CA LYS A 140 -4.27 -3.54 -2.13
C LYS A 140 -3.12 -3.82 -1.16
N GLY A 141 -2.47 -4.98 -1.29
CA GLY A 141 -1.34 -5.34 -0.45
C GLY A 141 -0.13 -4.45 -0.69
N TYR A 142 0.22 -4.20 -1.93
CA TYR A 142 1.36 -3.38 -2.32
C TYR A 142 1.23 -1.94 -1.82
N PHE A 143 0.09 -1.30 -2.06
CA PHE A 143 -0.17 0.07 -1.60
C PHE A 143 -0.73 0.14 -0.17
N GLN A 144 -0.92 -1.00 0.50
CA GLN A 144 -1.54 -1.07 1.83
C GLN A 144 -2.89 -0.31 1.89
N ILE A 145 -3.71 -0.51 0.85
CA ILE A 145 -5.02 0.14 0.73
C ILE A 145 -5.98 -0.48 1.75
N ALA A 146 -6.46 0.33 2.69
CA ALA A 146 -7.43 -0.12 3.66
C ALA A 146 -8.80 -0.35 3.02
N GLU A 147 -9.45 -1.44 3.40
CA GLU A 147 -10.86 -1.68 3.13
C GLU A 147 -11.66 -1.41 4.40
N VAL A 148 -12.52 -0.41 4.37
CA VAL A 148 -13.39 -0.08 5.50
C VAL A 148 -14.84 -0.41 5.16
N GLU A 149 -15.58 -0.89 6.15
CA GLU A 149 -16.99 -1.26 5.95
C GLU A 149 -17.91 -0.04 6.06
N ASP A 150 -17.57 0.94 6.90
CA ASP A 150 -18.49 2.00 7.26
C ASP A 150 -18.03 3.42 6.89
N ASP A 151 -16.94 3.96 7.41
CA ASP A 151 -16.60 5.36 7.20
C ASP A 151 -15.13 5.58 6.78
N PRO A 152 -14.88 5.92 5.51
CA PRO A 152 -13.53 6.25 5.04
C PRO A 152 -12.90 7.44 5.77
N ASP A 153 -13.70 8.37 6.28
CA ASP A 153 -13.18 9.58 6.93
C ASP A 153 -12.63 9.28 8.32
N THR A 154 -13.21 8.31 9.04
CA THR A 154 -12.66 7.80 10.29
C THR A 154 -11.27 7.18 10.11
N TYR A 155 -11.06 6.41 9.04
CA TYR A 155 -9.76 5.84 8.72
C TYR A 155 -8.73 6.93 8.37
N ARG A 156 -9.11 7.88 7.52
CA ARG A 156 -8.27 9.03 7.14
C ARG A 156 -7.87 9.88 8.36
N SER A 157 -8.80 10.08 9.30
CA SER A 157 -8.51 10.79 10.54
C SER A 157 -7.46 10.06 11.36
N ARG A 158 -7.62 8.75 11.58
CA ARG A 158 -6.63 7.93 12.29
C ARG A 158 -5.27 7.89 11.60
N GLN A 159 -5.25 7.86 10.28
CA GLN A 159 -4.00 7.91 9.50
C GLN A 159 -3.28 9.25 9.68
N LYS A 160 -4.00 10.37 9.65
CA LYS A 160 -3.44 11.70 9.92
C LYS A 160 -2.92 11.84 11.34
N GLU A 161 -3.65 11.29 12.32
CA GLU A 161 -3.21 11.29 13.73
C GLU A 161 -1.93 10.46 13.91
N ALA A 162 -1.85 9.28 13.27
CA ALA A 162 -0.66 8.44 13.32
C ALA A 162 0.55 9.14 12.66
N GLN A 163 0.34 9.79 11.51
CA GLN A 163 1.38 10.57 10.85
C GLN A 163 1.86 11.73 11.73
N ALA A 164 0.93 12.49 12.31
CA ALA A 164 1.27 13.61 13.20
C ALA A 164 2.04 13.17 14.44
N ARG A 165 1.78 11.94 14.95
CA ARG A 165 2.59 11.36 16.05
C ARG A 165 4.00 11.03 15.58
N ALA A 166 4.14 10.37 14.43
CA ALA A 166 5.44 10.03 13.87
C ALA A 166 6.28 11.30 13.58
N ASP A 167 5.66 12.33 13.03
CA ASP A 167 6.32 13.61 12.76
C ASP A 167 6.81 14.27 14.06
N LYS A 168 6.02 14.20 15.14
CA LYS A 168 6.41 14.71 16.47
C LYS A 168 7.57 13.92 17.08
N GLU A 169 7.58 12.59 16.95
CA GLU A 169 8.67 11.74 17.43
C GLU A 169 9.98 12.06 16.71
N VAL A 170 9.93 12.20 15.37
CA VAL A 170 11.09 12.59 14.55
C VAL A 170 11.58 13.99 14.94
N ALA A 171 10.67 14.95 15.11
CA ALA A 171 11.03 16.29 15.55
C ALA A 171 11.69 16.29 16.94
N ALA A 172 11.16 15.51 17.88
CA ALA A 172 11.75 15.38 19.22
C ALA A 172 13.17 14.77 19.18
N GLU A 173 13.38 13.76 18.32
CA GLU A 173 14.70 13.15 18.14
C GLU A 173 15.71 14.13 17.55
N ILE A 174 15.32 14.92 16.56
CA ILE A 174 16.16 15.96 15.96
C ILE A 174 16.52 17.02 17.00
N ILE A 175 15.55 17.49 17.80
CA ILE A 175 15.79 18.47 18.88
C ILE A 175 16.75 17.90 19.90
N HIS A 176 16.58 16.66 20.31
CA HIS A 176 17.48 16.00 21.27
C HIS A 176 18.93 15.89 20.74
N LYS A 177 19.09 15.48 19.48
CA LYS A 177 20.42 15.42 18.81
C LYS A 177 21.05 16.81 18.77
N PHE A 178 20.28 17.84 18.39
CA PHE A 178 20.76 19.23 18.37
C PHE A 178 21.19 19.71 19.76
N ASP A 179 20.37 19.47 20.80
CA ASP A 179 20.69 19.84 22.19
C ASP A 179 22.00 19.18 22.66
N THR A 180 22.18 17.89 22.36
CA THR A 180 23.39 17.15 22.73
C THR A 180 24.65 17.78 22.07
N ILE A 181 24.57 18.07 20.76
CA ILE A 181 25.66 18.68 20.01
C ILE A 181 25.96 20.09 20.53
N LEU A 182 24.91 20.88 20.76
CA LEU A 182 25.06 22.26 21.24
C LEU A 182 25.69 22.32 22.64
N ARG A 183 25.24 21.45 23.57
CA ARG A 183 25.83 21.37 24.91
C ARG A 183 27.29 20.94 24.89
N GLY A 184 27.63 19.96 24.06
CA GLY A 184 29.02 19.56 23.87
C GLY A 184 29.86 20.72 23.35
N TYR A 185 29.41 21.39 22.31
CA TYR A 185 30.12 22.57 21.77
C TYR A 185 30.30 23.69 22.79
N LEU A 186 29.28 24.01 23.59
CA LEU A 186 29.34 25.07 24.62
C LEU A 186 30.19 24.68 25.83
N SER A 187 30.36 23.40 26.11
CA SER A 187 31.28 22.91 27.12
C SER A 187 32.70 23.24 26.73
N ASP A 188 33.07 23.08 25.46
CA ASP A 188 34.39 23.35 24.93
C ASP A 188 34.62 24.85 24.63
N HIS A 189 33.54 25.62 24.44
CA HIS A 189 33.55 27.03 24.05
C HIS A 189 32.61 27.90 24.93
N PRO A 190 32.93 28.11 26.22
CA PRO A 190 32.06 28.83 27.16
C PRO A 190 31.79 30.29 26.76
N ASP A 191 32.69 30.90 25.99
CA ASP A 191 32.60 32.25 25.46
C ASP A 191 31.49 32.41 24.42
N LYS A 192 30.97 31.28 23.84
CA LYS A 192 29.94 31.28 22.79
C LYS A 192 28.50 31.18 23.30
N ASN A 193 28.27 31.21 24.61
CA ASN A 193 26.92 31.07 25.18
C ASN A 193 25.94 32.14 24.67
N GLU A 194 26.37 33.41 24.57
CA GLU A 194 25.49 34.46 24.11
C GLU A 194 25.19 34.36 22.60
N ASP A 195 26.16 33.94 21.80
CA ASP A 195 25.96 33.69 20.37
C ASP A 195 24.97 32.53 20.15
N ALA A 196 25.07 31.46 20.93
CA ALA A 196 24.16 30.33 20.91
C ALA A 196 22.71 30.75 21.28
N LYS A 197 22.53 31.56 22.32
CA LYS A 197 21.23 32.13 22.67
C LYS A 197 20.64 32.98 21.56
N LYS A 198 21.43 33.84 20.93
CA LYS A 198 20.97 34.63 19.77
C LYS A 198 20.58 33.75 18.59
N PHE A 199 21.33 32.68 18.34
CA PHE A 199 21.01 31.74 17.27
C PHE A 199 19.69 30.99 17.54
N THR A 200 19.54 30.40 18.72
CA THR A 200 18.34 29.64 19.09
C THR A 200 17.10 30.50 19.21
N SER A 201 17.22 31.77 19.57
CA SER A 201 16.12 32.77 19.65
C SER A 201 15.49 33.05 18.27
N ARG A 202 16.17 32.77 17.17
CA ARG A 202 15.62 32.93 15.81
C ARG A 202 14.56 31.84 15.50
N PHE A 203 14.63 30.72 16.16
CA PHE A 203 13.76 29.56 15.91
C PHE A 203 12.75 29.31 17.03
N ALA A 204 13.03 29.78 18.23
CA ALA A 204 12.16 29.58 19.39
C ALA A 204 12.10 30.82 20.26
N LYS A 205 10.90 31.14 20.82
CA LYS A 205 10.74 32.24 21.77
C LYS A 205 11.71 32.05 22.93
N ASN A 206 12.46 33.13 23.25
CA ASN A 206 13.46 33.16 24.32
C ASN A 206 14.59 32.12 24.18
N GLY A 207 14.85 31.63 22.99
CA GLY A 207 15.87 30.60 22.73
C GLY A 207 15.53 29.18 23.25
N ASN A 208 14.34 28.96 23.75
CA ASN A 208 13.91 27.67 24.28
C ASN A 208 13.43 26.71 23.17
N TYR A 209 14.38 26.21 22.39
CA TYR A 209 14.12 25.29 21.27
C TYR A 209 13.65 23.89 21.70
N LEU A 210 13.81 23.53 22.99
CA LEU A 210 13.35 22.23 23.50
C LEU A 210 11.81 22.09 23.50
N ASN A 211 11.09 23.21 23.41
CA ASN A 211 9.62 23.25 23.39
C ASN A 211 9.04 23.51 21.98
N ILE A 212 9.82 23.36 20.92
CA ILE A 212 9.31 23.40 19.54
C ILE A 212 8.59 22.08 19.26
N THR A 213 7.26 22.11 19.12
CA THR A 213 6.40 20.97 18.79
C THR A 213 5.67 21.20 17.47
#